data_e7d5de5acc93497f36970320f4af7d60
#
_entry.id   e7d5de5acc93497f36970320f4af7d60
#
_cell.length_a   1.000
_cell.length_b   1.000
_cell.length_c   1.000
_cell.angle_alpha   90.00
_cell.angle_beta   90.00
_cell.angle_gamma   90.00
#
_symmetry.space_group_name_H-M   'P 1'
#
loop_
_entity.id
_entity.type
_entity.pdbx_description
1 polymer ?
#
loop_
_entity_poly.entity_id
_entity_poly.type
_entity_poly.pdbx_seq_one_letter_code
_entity_poly.pdbx_strand_id
1 'polypeptide(L)'
;DICDELRKLTIDDIASEDKTGSYTANKENNQTDPDAAYRITFIKRRFERKDCDGMEMVIAATDDNALNHEIAEYCKAKDIMVNAVDQKTDCSFIFPSYIKEKNLVAAFSSGGNSPVLTQYLKGKEQEILTPFLGELNEYMGQIREKVIAQYDTQAERKRVFKEILCAAIDNGRIPEI
;
A
#
# COMPACT_ATOMS: atom_id res chain seq x y z
N ASP A 1 16.74 2.76 -16.03
CA ASP A 1 17.51 3.26 -14.89
C ASP A 1 16.63 3.26 -13.66
N ILE A 2 17.06 2.48 -12.66
CA ILE A 2 16.43 2.47 -11.33
C ILE A 2 16.78 3.81 -10.68
N CYS A 3 15.79 4.53 -10.12
CA CYS A 3 16.02 5.83 -9.50
C CYS A 3 17.04 5.71 -8.34
N ASP A 4 17.81 6.78 -8.10
CA ASP A 4 18.90 6.75 -7.13
C ASP A 4 18.45 6.49 -5.68
N GLU A 5 17.19 6.75 -5.34
CA GLU A 5 16.61 6.39 -4.04
C GLU A 5 16.37 4.88 -3.92
N LEU A 6 15.90 4.22 -4.98
CA LEU A 6 15.81 2.77 -5.05
C LEU A 6 17.22 2.13 -5.01
N ARG A 7 18.21 2.76 -5.64
CA ARG A 7 19.61 2.32 -5.53
C ARG A 7 20.14 2.43 -4.11
N LYS A 8 19.84 3.50 -3.37
CA LYS A 8 20.24 3.66 -1.97
C LYS A 8 19.58 2.61 -1.05
N LEU A 9 18.32 2.25 -1.30
CA LEU A 9 17.63 1.19 -0.56
C LEU A 9 18.20 -0.21 -0.83
N THR A 10 18.91 -0.40 -1.95
CA THR A 10 19.43 -1.72 -2.37
C THR A 10 20.90 -1.93 -2.08
N ILE A 11 21.72 -0.88 -1.97
CA ILE A 11 23.18 -1.00 -1.77
C ILE A 11 23.51 -1.41 -0.34
N ASP A 12 22.73 -0.97 0.64
CA ASP A 12 22.98 -1.29 2.07
C ASP A 12 22.36 -2.63 2.50
N ASP A 13 21.44 -3.23 1.67
CA ASP A 13 20.66 -4.43 2.02
C ASP A 13 20.96 -5.66 1.12
N ILE A 14 21.89 -5.58 0.15
CA ILE A 14 22.19 -6.70 -0.77
C ILE A 14 23.13 -7.71 -0.10
N ALA A 15 22.59 -8.84 0.32
CA ALA A 15 23.35 -9.88 1.00
C ALA A 15 24.09 -10.87 0.07
N SER A 16 23.74 -11.00 -1.22
CA SER A 16 24.46 -11.85 -2.20
C SER A 16 24.00 -11.67 -3.63
N GLU A 17 24.94 -11.67 -4.57
CA GLU A 17 24.71 -11.79 -6.01
C GLU A 17 24.66 -13.28 -6.38
N ASP A 18 23.59 -13.76 -7.03
CA ASP A 18 23.58 -15.10 -7.59
C ASP A 18 24.24 -15.13 -8.97
N LYS A 19 24.57 -16.34 -9.45
CA LYS A 19 25.26 -16.54 -10.75
C LYS A 19 24.45 -16.10 -11.97
N THR A 20 23.20 -15.63 -11.79
CA THR A 20 22.28 -15.18 -12.87
C THR A 20 22.19 -13.65 -12.95
N GLY A 21 22.89 -12.90 -12.09
CA GLY A 21 22.79 -11.43 -12.02
C GLY A 21 21.51 -10.95 -11.36
N SER A 22 20.83 -11.79 -10.60
CA SER A 22 19.68 -11.46 -9.79
C SER A 22 20.11 -11.03 -8.38
N TYR A 23 19.54 -9.94 -7.88
CA TYR A 23 19.81 -9.40 -6.56
C TYR A 23 18.58 -9.62 -5.68
N THR A 24 18.78 -10.21 -4.51
CA THR A 24 17.73 -10.37 -3.50
C THR A 24 18.02 -9.44 -2.34
N ALA A 25 17.14 -8.49 -2.08
CA ALA A 25 17.19 -7.63 -0.90
C ALA A 25 16.29 -8.21 0.20
N ASN A 26 16.88 -8.59 1.32
CA ASN A 26 16.15 -8.90 2.54
C ASN A 26 16.16 -7.66 3.42
N LYS A 27 15.02 -7.05 3.66
CA LYS A 27 14.88 -5.96 4.63
C LYS A 27 14.56 -6.57 6.00
N GLU A 28 15.62 -6.90 6.76
CA GLU A 28 15.52 -7.06 8.19
C GLU A 28 15.63 -5.66 8.81
N ASN A 29 14.50 -5.01 9.06
CA ASN A 29 14.29 -4.06 10.15
C ASN A 29 13.05 -3.20 9.92
N ASN A 30 11.92 -3.70 10.36
CA ASN A 30 10.95 -2.93 11.15
C ASN A 30 10.06 -3.92 11.89
N GLN A 31 10.04 -3.80 13.21
CA GLN A 31 9.32 -4.63 14.17
C GLN A 31 7.81 -4.56 13.97
N THR A 32 7.23 -5.32 13.03
CA THR A 32 5.78 -5.55 12.98
C THR A 32 5.36 -6.93 12.48
N ASP A 33 6.24 -7.73 11.91
CA ASP A 33 5.93 -9.15 11.63
C ASP A 33 7.25 -9.88 11.30
N PRO A 34 7.74 -10.80 12.15
CA PRO A 34 8.96 -11.56 11.87
C PRO A 34 8.80 -12.54 10.69
N ASP A 35 7.57 -12.82 10.21
CA ASP A 35 7.31 -13.73 9.10
C ASP A 35 7.06 -13.04 7.74
N ALA A 36 6.94 -11.71 7.70
CA ALA A 36 6.77 -10.96 6.46
C ALA A 36 8.12 -10.43 5.94
N ALA A 37 9.02 -11.32 5.55
CA ALA A 37 10.19 -10.94 4.77
C ALA A 37 9.75 -10.56 3.36
N TYR A 38 9.65 -9.24 3.06
CA TYR A 38 9.45 -8.75 1.70
C TYR A 38 10.69 -9.10 0.87
N ARG A 39 10.52 -9.98 -0.09
CA ARG A 39 11.60 -10.38 -1.00
C ARG A 39 11.49 -9.59 -2.30
N ILE A 40 12.51 -8.78 -2.61
CA ILE A 40 12.62 -8.06 -3.88
C ILE A 40 13.71 -8.73 -4.71
N THR A 41 13.40 -9.10 -5.95
CA THR A 41 14.36 -9.65 -6.91
C THR A 41 14.56 -8.66 -8.05
N PHE A 42 15.80 -8.29 -8.32
CA PHE A 42 16.17 -7.42 -9.45
C PHE A 42 16.69 -8.25 -10.61
N ILE A 43 16.12 -8.04 -11.80
CA ILE A 43 16.53 -8.72 -13.01
C ILE A 43 17.07 -7.68 -13.98
N LYS A 44 18.40 -7.62 -14.17
CA LYS A 44 19.09 -6.62 -15.00
C LYS A 44 19.24 -7.11 -16.45
N ARG A 45 18.14 -7.15 -17.20
CA ARG A 45 18.08 -7.44 -18.62
C ARG A 45 16.86 -6.76 -19.26
N ARG A 46 16.75 -6.85 -20.58
CA ARG A 46 15.53 -6.43 -21.26
C ARG A 46 14.34 -7.29 -20.82
N PHE A 47 13.17 -6.67 -20.82
CA PHE A 47 11.89 -7.33 -20.55
C PHE A 47 11.64 -8.45 -21.55
N GLU A 48 11.06 -9.54 -21.08
CA GLU A 48 10.52 -10.63 -21.87
C GLU A 48 9.08 -10.92 -21.39
N ARG A 49 8.16 -11.25 -22.31
CA ARG A 49 6.74 -11.50 -21.96
C ARG A 49 6.55 -12.54 -20.85
N LYS A 50 7.45 -13.54 -20.79
CA LYS A 50 7.43 -14.56 -19.73
C LYS A 50 7.66 -14.00 -18.31
N ASP A 51 8.17 -12.76 -18.19
CA ASP A 51 8.35 -12.11 -16.88
C ASP A 51 7.03 -11.79 -16.22
N CYS A 52 5.94 -11.74 -16.99
CA CYS A 52 4.58 -11.58 -16.47
C CYS A 52 3.94 -12.93 -16.07
N ASP A 53 4.52 -14.06 -16.48
CA ASP A 53 3.89 -15.36 -16.23
C ASP A 53 3.92 -15.72 -14.74
N GLY A 54 2.74 -16.08 -14.21
CA GLY A 54 2.57 -16.39 -12.80
C GLY A 54 2.51 -15.19 -11.86
N MET A 55 2.52 -13.96 -12.39
CA MET A 55 2.32 -12.75 -11.62
C MET A 55 0.82 -12.50 -11.40
N GLU A 56 0.46 -12.03 -10.21
CA GLU A 56 -0.91 -11.59 -9.89
C GLU A 56 -1.12 -10.14 -10.33
N MET A 57 -0.06 -9.32 -10.31
CA MET A 57 -0.08 -7.91 -10.65
C MET A 57 1.21 -7.51 -11.36
N VAL A 58 1.09 -6.67 -12.39
CA VAL A 58 2.20 -6.11 -13.15
C VAL A 58 2.07 -4.58 -13.22
N ILE A 59 3.18 -3.88 -13.05
CA ILE A 59 3.29 -2.44 -13.26
C ILE A 59 4.26 -2.20 -14.41
N ALA A 60 3.76 -1.71 -15.55
CA ALA A 60 4.55 -1.32 -16.69
C ALA A 60 4.91 0.17 -16.57
N ALA A 61 6.17 0.45 -16.22
CA ALA A 61 6.67 1.80 -15.93
C ALA A 61 7.99 2.07 -16.69
N THR A 62 8.06 1.67 -17.96
CA THR A 62 9.20 1.97 -18.81
C THR A 62 9.04 3.35 -19.46
N ASP A 63 10.11 3.88 -20.07
CA ASP A 63 10.12 5.08 -20.90
C ASP A 63 9.60 4.84 -22.32
N ASP A 64 9.30 3.58 -22.68
CA ASP A 64 8.73 3.17 -23.98
C ASP A 64 7.23 2.86 -23.84
N ASN A 65 6.40 3.79 -24.28
CA ASN A 65 4.94 3.64 -24.26
C ASN A 65 4.43 2.47 -25.09
N ALA A 66 5.11 2.09 -26.18
CA ALA A 66 4.71 0.96 -26.99
C ALA A 66 4.97 -0.37 -26.26
N LEU A 67 6.09 -0.46 -25.55
CA LEU A 67 6.40 -1.59 -24.67
C LEU A 67 5.41 -1.69 -23.50
N ASN A 68 5.06 -0.57 -22.86
CA ASN A 68 4.06 -0.56 -21.79
C ASN A 68 2.69 -1.05 -22.27
N HIS A 69 2.28 -0.64 -23.48
CA HIS A 69 1.06 -1.13 -24.13
C HIS A 69 1.14 -2.64 -24.42
N GLU A 70 2.25 -3.13 -24.97
CA GLU A 70 2.46 -4.57 -25.24
C GLU A 70 2.37 -5.40 -23.94
N ILE A 71 2.99 -4.94 -22.86
CA ILE A 71 2.91 -5.56 -21.54
C ILE A 71 1.45 -5.61 -21.05
N ALA A 72 0.73 -4.50 -21.19
CA ALA A 72 -0.65 -4.42 -20.75
C ALA A 72 -1.57 -5.37 -21.52
N GLU A 73 -1.47 -5.43 -22.81
CA GLU A 73 -2.24 -6.37 -23.65
C GLU A 73 -1.93 -7.84 -23.31
N TYR A 74 -0.65 -8.16 -23.10
CA TYR A 74 -0.25 -9.49 -22.67
C TYR A 74 -0.84 -9.89 -21.32
N CYS A 75 -0.78 -8.97 -20.34
CA CYS A 75 -1.34 -9.19 -19.01
C CYS A 75 -2.86 -9.36 -19.04
N LYS A 76 -3.58 -8.48 -19.77
CA LYS A 76 -5.04 -8.56 -19.93
C LYS A 76 -5.48 -9.89 -20.55
N ALA A 77 -4.74 -10.38 -21.56
CA ALA A 77 -5.03 -11.66 -22.22
C ALA A 77 -4.86 -12.87 -21.28
N LYS A 78 -4.16 -12.70 -20.16
CA LYS A 78 -3.91 -13.74 -19.13
C LYS A 78 -4.63 -13.49 -17.80
N ASP A 79 -5.54 -12.52 -17.76
CA ASP A 79 -6.26 -12.10 -16.53
C ASP A 79 -5.31 -11.65 -15.40
N ILE A 80 -4.13 -11.11 -15.76
CA ILE A 80 -3.18 -10.52 -14.82
C ILE A 80 -3.53 -9.05 -14.64
N MET A 81 -3.63 -8.58 -13.39
CA MET A 81 -3.85 -7.17 -13.11
C MET A 81 -2.68 -6.33 -13.62
N VAL A 82 -2.96 -5.26 -14.39
CA VAL A 82 -1.92 -4.41 -14.96
C VAL A 82 -2.21 -2.94 -14.78
N ASN A 83 -1.17 -2.19 -14.40
CA ASN A 83 -1.14 -0.74 -14.44
C ASN A 83 0.00 -0.28 -15.37
N ALA A 84 -0.34 0.34 -16.48
CA ALA A 84 0.62 1.00 -17.37
C ALA A 84 0.68 2.48 -17.01
N VAL A 85 1.85 2.94 -16.55
CA VAL A 85 2.03 4.32 -16.07
C VAL A 85 1.77 5.30 -17.21
N ASP A 86 0.99 6.34 -16.93
CA ASP A 86 0.55 7.39 -17.86
C ASP A 86 -0.33 6.90 -19.06
N GLN A 87 -0.74 5.64 -19.08
CA GLN A 87 -1.57 5.04 -20.12
C GLN A 87 -2.87 4.44 -19.55
N LYS A 88 -3.82 5.32 -19.17
CA LYS A 88 -5.07 4.92 -18.51
C LYS A 88 -5.83 3.79 -19.22
N THR A 89 -5.90 3.81 -20.56
CA THR A 89 -6.62 2.81 -21.38
C THR A 89 -5.99 1.42 -21.29
N ASP A 90 -4.72 1.36 -20.96
CA ASP A 90 -3.96 0.12 -20.83
C ASP A 90 -4.01 -0.47 -19.43
N CYS A 91 -4.52 0.28 -18.47
CA CYS A 91 -4.68 -0.18 -17.10
C CYS A 91 -5.92 -1.03 -16.89
N SER A 92 -5.81 -2.16 -16.19
CA SER A 92 -6.96 -2.89 -15.62
C SER A 92 -7.33 -2.39 -14.22
N PHE A 93 -6.44 -1.66 -13.55
CA PHE A 93 -6.69 -0.97 -12.28
C PHE A 93 -5.88 0.32 -12.20
N ILE A 94 -6.32 1.25 -11.36
CA ILE A 94 -5.66 2.53 -11.11
C ILE A 94 -5.33 2.64 -9.63
N PHE A 95 -4.08 2.94 -9.30
CA PHE A 95 -3.69 3.21 -7.91
C PHE A 95 -4.37 4.47 -7.40
N PRO A 96 -5.00 4.40 -6.21
CA PRO A 96 -5.54 5.59 -5.58
C PRO A 96 -4.42 6.48 -5.03
N SER A 97 -4.68 7.77 -4.93
CA SER A 97 -3.92 8.65 -4.06
C SER A 97 -4.31 8.34 -2.61
N TYR A 98 -3.35 8.12 -1.72
CA TYR A 98 -3.66 7.74 -0.34
C TYR A 98 -2.82 8.50 0.68
N ILE A 99 -3.32 8.54 1.90
CA ILE A 99 -2.61 8.93 3.12
C ILE A 99 -2.73 7.81 4.14
N LYS A 100 -1.73 7.70 5.00
CA LYS A 100 -1.66 6.62 5.98
C LYS A 100 -1.09 7.14 7.29
N GLU A 101 -1.80 6.86 8.38
CA GLU A 101 -1.34 7.04 9.74
C GLU A 101 -1.41 5.68 10.45
N LYS A 102 -0.24 5.05 10.61
CA LYS A 102 -0.11 3.66 11.08
C LYS A 102 -0.94 2.70 10.21
N ASN A 103 -1.97 2.05 10.77
CA ASN A 103 -2.87 1.14 10.06
C ASN A 103 -4.16 1.81 9.56
N LEU A 104 -4.33 3.11 9.83
CA LEU A 104 -5.46 3.89 9.31
C LEU A 104 -5.11 4.46 7.94
N VAL A 105 -5.93 4.18 6.93
CA VAL A 105 -5.70 4.60 5.54
C VAL A 105 -6.94 5.30 4.99
N ALA A 106 -6.74 6.46 4.37
CA ALA A 106 -7.72 7.09 3.49
C ALA A 106 -7.20 7.10 2.05
N ALA A 107 -8.04 6.70 1.09
CA ALA A 107 -7.66 6.57 -0.31
C ALA A 107 -8.69 7.24 -1.23
N PHE A 108 -8.22 7.94 -2.26
CA PHE A 108 -9.04 8.69 -3.21
C PHE A 108 -8.73 8.25 -4.63
N SER A 109 -9.75 7.83 -5.36
CA SER A 109 -9.64 7.49 -6.77
C SER A 109 -10.62 8.30 -7.59
N SER A 110 -10.17 8.83 -8.73
CA SER A 110 -11.02 9.44 -9.75
C SER A 110 -11.26 8.50 -10.93
N GLY A 111 -10.90 7.22 -10.82
CA GLY A 111 -10.90 6.27 -11.94
C GLY A 111 -9.96 6.74 -13.08
N GLY A 112 -8.86 7.40 -12.75
CA GLY A 112 -7.90 7.94 -13.72
C GLY A 112 -8.38 9.19 -14.47
N ASN A 113 -9.49 9.83 -14.06
CA ASN A 113 -10.01 11.03 -14.76
C ASN A 113 -9.29 12.31 -14.31
N SER A 114 -8.94 12.44 -13.04
CA SER A 114 -8.34 13.67 -12.52
C SER A 114 -7.40 13.39 -11.35
N PRO A 115 -6.10 13.20 -11.62
CA PRO A 115 -5.08 13.12 -10.56
C PRO A 115 -5.05 14.38 -9.68
N VAL A 116 -5.31 15.56 -10.27
CA VAL A 116 -5.35 16.84 -9.52
C VAL A 116 -6.45 16.86 -8.49
N LEU A 117 -7.66 16.33 -8.81
CA LEU A 117 -8.76 16.23 -7.87
C LEU A 117 -8.43 15.28 -6.70
N THR A 118 -7.82 14.14 -6.98
CA THR A 118 -7.42 13.19 -5.93
C THR A 118 -6.32 13.76 -5.04
N GLN A 119 -5.37 14.51 -5.58
CA GLN A 119 -4.36 15.21 -4.80
C GLN A 119 -4.96 16.32 -3.92
N TYR A 120 -5.93 17.09 -4.44
CA TYR A 120 -6.65 18.09 -3.65
C TYR A 120 -7.38 17.45 -2.47
N LEU A 121 -8.13 16.34 -2.69
CA LEU A 121 -8.83 15.62 -1.64
C LEU A 121 -7.85 15.03 -0.62
N LYS A 122 -6.74 14.45 -1.08
CA LYS A 122 -5.66 13.97 -0.22
C LYS A 122 -5.15 15.10 0.70
N GLY A 123 -4.87 16.29 0.14
CA GLY A 123 -4.40 17.44 0.92
C GLY A 123 -5.40 17.89 1.98
N LYS A 124 -6.70 17.86 1.67
CA LYS A 124 -7.75 18.19 2.64
C LYS A 124 -7.88 17.14 3.74
N GLU A 125 -7.80 15.88 3.40
CA GLU A 125 -7.89 14.80 4.38
C GLU A 125 -6.66 14.73 5.30
N GLN A 126 -5.48 15.18 4.87
CA GLN A 126 -4.29 15.28 5.71
C GLN A 126 -4.49 16.22 6.91
N GLU A 127 -5.39 17.21 6.80
CA GLU A 127 -5.76 18.10 7.91
C GLU A 127 -6.56 17.36 8.99
N ILE A 128 -7.27 16.29 8.61
CA ILE A 128 -8.16 15.47 9.46
C ILE A 128 -7.44 14.22 9.95
N LEU A 129 -6.78 13.49 9.05
CA LEU A 129 -6.09 12.24 9.35
C LEU A 129 -4.74 12.53 10.04
N THR A 130 -4.81 12.79 11.34
CA THR A 130 -3.64 13.12 12.17
C THR A 130 -2.99 11.86 12.77
N PRO A 131 -1.72 11.94 13.24
CA PRO A 131 -1.08 10.85 13.98
C PRO A 131 -1.91 10.36 15.17
N PHE A 132 -2.62 11.26 15.86
CA PHE A 132 -3.53 10.91 16.96
C PHE A 132 -4.62 9.92 16.51
N LEU A 133 -5.22 10.10 15.32
CA LEU A 133 -6.22 9.16 14.82
C LEU A 133 -5.62 7.80 14.46
N GLY A 134 -4.37 7.76 14.00
CA GLY A 134 -3.63 6.52 13.80
C GLY A 134 -3.40 5.74 15.10
N GLU A 135 -3.02 6.45 16.17
CA GLU A 135 -2.86 5.88 17.51
C GLU A 135 -4.19 5.42 18.09
N LEU A 136 -5.23 6.23 17.94
CA LEU A 136 -6.59 5.87 18.39
C LEU A 136 -7.11 4.63 17.66
N ASN A 137 -6.84 4.48 16.36
CA ASN A 137 -7.19 3.28 15.61
C ASN A 137 -6.51 2.02 16.17
N GLU A 138 -5.23 2.10 16.52
CA GLU A 138 -4.51 0.97 17.16
C GLU A 138 -5.11 0.64 18.53
N TYR A 139 -5.38 1.65 19.36
CA TYR A 139 -6.03 1.47 20.65
C TYR A 139 -7.39 0.78 20.51
N MET A 140 -8.22 1.25 19.55
CA MET A 140 -9.52 0.63 19.29
C MET A 140 -9.39 -0.84 18.87
N GLY A 141 -8.35 -1.19 18.14
CA GLY A 141 -8.01 -2.57 17.81
C GLY A 141 -7.67 -3.41 19.04
N GLN A 142 -6.82 -2.87 19.93
CA GLN A 142 -6.38 -3.55 21.17
C GLN A 142 -7.52 -3.86 22.13
N ILE A 143 -8.48 -2.94 22.28
CA ILE A 143 -9.63 -3.14 23.18
C ILE A 143 -10.75 -3.98 22.56
N ARG A 144 -10.68 -4.27 21.26
CA ARG A 144 -11.78 -4.90 20.51
C ARG A 144 -12.24 -6.22 21.13
N GLU A 145 -11.30 -7.11 21.46
CA GLU A 145 -11.64 -8.41 22.03
C GLU A 145 -12.24 -8.29 23.42
N LYS A 146 -11.74 -7.37 24.24
CA LYS A 146 -12.30 -7.08 25.60
C LYS A 146 -13.76 -6.62 25.49
N VAL A 147 -14.06 -5.70 24.55
CA VAL A 147 -15.42 -5.22 24.31
C VAL A 147 -16.33 -6.34 23.79
N ILE A 148 -15.84 -7.19 22.90
CA ILE A 148 -16.59 -8.33 22.36
C ILE A 148 -16.93 -9.33 23.48
N ALA A 149 -16.01 -9.60 24.39
CA ALA A 149 -16.22 -10.51 25.50
C ALA A 149 -17.17 -9.96 26.59
N GLN A 150 -17.23 -8.64 26.76
CA GLN A 150 -17.99 -7.99 27.81
C GLN A 150 -19.45 -7.68 27.41
N TYR A 151 -19.73 -7.50 26.12
CA TYR A 151 -21.06 -7.10 25.63
C TYR A 151 -21.60 -8.12 24.62
N ASP A 152 -22.79 -8.64 24.87
CA ASP A 152 -23.36 -9.74 24.11
C ASP A 152 -23.86 -9.31 22.72
N THR A 153 -24.45 -8.11 22.62
CA THR A 153 -25.08 -7.65 21.38
C THR A 153 -24.20 -6.73 20.54
N GLN A 154 -24.36 -6.80 19.22
CA GLN A 154 -23.68 -5.90 18.29
C GLN A 154 -24.05 -4.43 18.55
N ALA A 155 -25.28 -4.15 18.97
CA ALA A 155 -25.75 -2.80 19.25
C ALA A 155 -25.02 -2.18 20.44
N GLU A 156 -24.84 -2.94 21.53
CA GLU A 156 -24.08 -2.50 22.71
C GLU A 156 -22.61 -2.28 22.38
N ARG A 157 -21.96 -3.21 21.67
CA ARG A 157 -20.58 -3.07 21.21
C ARG A 157 -20.37 -1.81 20.40
N LYS A 158 -21.27 -1.53 19.44
CA LYS A 158 -21.22 -0.32 18.61
C LYS A 158 -21.37 0.94 19.45
N ARG A 159 -22.28 0.94 20.43
CA ARG A 159 -22.46 2.08 21.36
C ARG A 159 -21.19 2.35 22.15
N VAL A 160 -20.61 1.32 22.77
CA VAL A 160 -19.38 1.44 23.57
C VAL A 160 -18.21 1.95 22.73
N PHE A 161 -17.98 1.40 21.54
CA PHE A 161 -16.94 1.90 20.65
C PHE A 161 -17.16 3.36 20.25
N LYS A 162 -18.41 3.77 20.01
CA LYS A 162 -18.73 5.16 19.70
C LYS A 162 -18.47 6.10 20.90
N GLU A 163 -18.84 5.69 22.12
CA GLU A 163 -18.59 6.46 23.33
C GLU A 163 -17.08 6.65 23.57
N ILE A 164 -16.29 5.60 23.42
CA ILE A 164 -14.82 5.66 23.54
C ILE A 164 -14.23 6.59 22.47
N LEU A 165 -14.65 6.45 21.22
CA LEU A 165 -14.20 7.29 20.10
C LEU A 165 -14.51 8.77 20.37
N CYS A 166 -15.76 9.10 20.72
CA CYS A 166 -16.16 10.47 20.98
C CYS A 166 -15.37 11.05 22.16
N ALA A 167 -15.25 10.32 23.27
CA ALA A 167 -14.50 10.76 24.44
C ALA A 167 -13.01 11.00 24.12
N ALA A 168 -12.39 10.16 23.30
CA ALA A 168 -11.01 10.34 22.89
C ALA A 168 -10.82 11.59 22.01
N ILE A 169 -11.73 11.82 21.06
CA ILE A 169 -11.70 13.01 20.19
C ILE A 169 -11.94 14.29 20.98
N ASP A 170 -12.98 14.31 21.85
CA ASP A 170 -13.36 15.49 22.62
C ASP A 170 -12.26 15.90 23.62
N ASN A 171 -11.56 14.93 24.19
CA ASN A 171 -10.48 15.19 25.16
C ASN A 171 -9.09 15.30 24.53
N GLY A 172 -8.95 15.00 23.23
CA GLY A 172 -7.66 14.99 22.54
C GLY A 172 -6.64 13.99 23.10
N ARG A 173 -7.10 12.92 23.74
CA ARG A 173 -6.24 11.89 24.37
C ARG A 173 -6.86 10.51 24.28
N ILE A 174 -5.99 9.51 24.17
CA ILE A 174 -6.38 8.10 24.19
C ILE A 174 -6.63 7.70 25.65
N PRO A 175 -7.75 7.01 25.94
CA PRO A 175 -8.00 6.49 27.29
C PRO A 175 -6.91 5.50 27.73
N GLU A 176 -6.53 5.51 28.99
CA GLU A 176 -5.65 4.49 29.58
C GLU A 176 -6.40 3.15 29.67
N ILE A 177 -5.70 2.02 29.40
CA ILE A 177 -6.25 0.66 29.42
C ILE A 177 -6.36 0.13 30.84
#